data_a2d1e1890f0dad212f4b4d2745d1ddd6
#
_entry.id   a2d1e1890f0dad212f4b4d2745d1ddd6
#
_cell.length_a   1.000
_cell.length_b   1.000
_cell.length_c   1.000
_cell.angle_alpha   90.00
_cell.angle_beta   90.00
_cell.angle_gamma   90.00
#
_symmetry.space_group_name_H-M   'P 1'
#
loop_
_entity.id
_entity.type
_entity.pdbx_description
1 polymer ?
#
loop_
_entity_poly.entity_id
_entity_poly.type
_entity_poly.pdbx_seq_one_letter_code
_entity_poly.pdbx_strand_id
1 'polypeptide(L)' 'MQFRRLSGTIFNAANEIAVQCFLEEQITFDKIYEVIYRTFDAIPMSKNIDINTIYETDNQTRIEAKKVVKSIS' A
#
# COMPACT_ATOMS: atom_id res chain seq x y z
N MET A 1 8.91 -18.07 -1.82
CA MET A 1 9.75 -17.04 -2.39
C MET A 1 9.02 -16.12 -3.32
N GLN A 2 8.25 -16.69 -4.25
CA GLN A 2 7.53 -15.89 -5.25
C GLN A 2 6.50 -14.96 -4.64
N PHE A 3 5.87 -15.37 -3.56
CA PHE A 3 4.85 -14.57 -2.91
C PHE A 3 5.38 -13.23 -2.42
N ARG A 4 6.66 -13.20 -2.08
CA ARG A 4 7.24 -11.99 -1.51
C ARG A 4 7.33 -10.85 -2.49
N ARG A 5 7.28 -11.15 -3.79
CA ARG A 5 7.33 -10.09 -4.80
C ARG A 5 6.12 -9.19 -4.73
N LEU A 6 4.92 -9.80 -4.63
CA LEU A 6 3.71 -8.99 -4.51
C LEU A 6 3.63 -8.34 -3.14
N SER A 7 4.07 -9.03 -2.10
CA SER A 7 4.13 -8.42 -0.77
C SER A 7 5.03 -7.20 -0.78
N GLY A 8 6.19 -7.31 -1.43
CA GLY A 8 7.09 -6.18 -1.55
C GLY A 8 6.49 -5.04 -2.33
N THR A 9 5.79 -5.35 -3.40
CA THR A 9 5.12 -4.34 -4.21
C THR A 9 4.08 -3.61 -3.38
N ILE A 10 3.25 -4.34 -2.65
CA ILE A 10 2.22 -3.73 -1.82
C ILE A 10 2.85 -2.88 -0.73
N PHE A 11 3.83 -3.42 -0.02
CA PHE A 11 4.49 -2.70 1.06
C PHE A 11 5.12 -1.41 0.53
N ASN A 12 5.82 -1.51 -0.57
CA ASN A 12 6.55 -0.38 -1.14
C ASN A 12 5.58 0.74 -1.54
N ALA A 13 4.52 0.38 -2.25
CA ALA A 13 3.55 1.36 -2.71
C ALA A 13 2.80 1.98 -1.54
N ALA A 14 2.38 1.17 -0.57
CA ALA A 14 1.68 1.67 0.60
C ALA A 14 2.58 2.58 1.42
N ASN A 15 3.85 2.21 1.57
CA ASN A 15 4.79 3.00 2.32
C ASN A 15 5.01 4.37 1.68
N GLU A 16 5.15 4.42 0.36
CA GLU A 16 5.33 5.69 -0.34
C GLU A 16 4.16 6.62 -0.13
N ILE A 17 2.95 6.08 -0.23
CA ILE A 17 1.75 6.90 -0.02
C ILE A 17 1.66 7.36 1.43
N ALA A 18 1.93 6.46 2.38
CA ALA A 18 1.84 6.81 3.79
C ALA A 18 2.86 7.89 4.15
N VAL A 19 4.08 7.76 3.67
CA VAL A 19 5.13 8.74 3.96
C VAL A 19 4.79 10.08 3.31
N GLN A 20 4.29 10.05 2.08
CA GLN A 20 3.92 11.29 1.41
C GLN A 20 2.81 12.00 2.16
N CYS A 21 1.80 11.26 2.62
CA CYS A 21 0.71 11.85 3.39
C CYS A 21 1.20 12.40 4.72
N PHE A 22 2.16 11.73 5.34
CA PHE A 22 2.77 12.23 6.55
C PHE A 22 3.50 13.56 6.29
N LEU A 23 4.25 13.63 5.21
CA LEU A 23 4.98 14.86 4.86
C LEU A 23 4.02 16.00 4.53
N GLU A 24 2.83 15.69 4.04
CA GLU A 24 1.80 16.68 3.77
C GLU A 24 0.92 16.96 4.98
N GLU A 25 1.28 16.42 6.13
CA GLU A 25 0.60 16.63 7.40
C GLU A 25 -0.83 16.13 7.42
N GLN A 26 -1.11 15.11 6.62
CA GLN A 26 -2.43 14.50 6.60
C GLN A 26 -2.57 13.43 7.67
N ILE A 27 -1.48 12.83 8.08
CA ILE A 27 -1.46 11.83 9.15
C ILE A 27 -0.23 12.07 10.01
N THR A 28 -0.25 11.51 11.23
CA THR A 28 0.89 11.58 12.12
C THR A 28 1.84 10.43 11.83
N PHE A 29 3.05 10.50 12.37
CA PHE A 29 4.07 9.51 12.09
C PHE A 29 3.65 8.10 12.49
N ASP A 30 2.98 7.97 13.62
CA ASP A 30 2.52 6.67 14.11
C ASP A 30 1.45 6.05 13.21
N LYS A 31 0.76 6.87 12.42
CA LYS A 31 -0.27 6.36 11.52
C LYS A 31 0.30 5.74 10.25
N ILE A 32 1.57 5.97 9.97
CA ILE A 32 2.20 5.38 8.78
C ILE A 32 2.04 3.87 8.79
N TYR A 33 2.32 3.23 9.93
CA TYR A 33 2.17 1.78 10.04
C TYR A 33 0.74 1.34 9.86
N GLU A 34 -0.20 2.09 10.42
CA GLU A 34 -1.61 1.74 10.30
C GLU A 34 -2.05 1.77 8.84
N VAL A 35 -1.63 2.77 8.09
CA VAL A 35 -1.95 2.84 6.67
C VAL A 35 -1.40 1.61 5.94
N ILE A 36 -0.16 1.25 6.21
CA ILE A 36 0.46 0.12 5.55
C ILE A 36 -0.28 -1.19 5.87
N TYR A 37 -0.58 -1.44 7.14
CA TYR A 37 -1.25 -2.67 7.54
C TYR A 37 -2.66 -2.76 6.96
N ARG A 38 -3.42 -1.69 7.03
CA ARG A 38 -4.78 -1.70 6.51
C ARG A 38 -4.79 -1.88 5.01
N THR A 39 -3.84 -1.25 4.32
CA THR A 39 -3.73 -1.41 2.88
C THR A 39 -3.37 -2.85 2.53
N PHE A 40 -2.44 -3.42 3.26
CA PHE A 40 -2.04 -4.81 3.04
C PHE A 40 -3.23 -5.76 3.17
N ASP A 41 -4.06 -5.54 4.19
CA ASP A 41 -5.23 -6.37 4.41
C ASP A 41 -6.27 -6.23 3.30
N ALA A 42 -6.33 -5.06 2.68
CA ALA A 42 -7.36 -4.78 1.69
C ALA A 42 -6.99 -5.27 0.29
N ILE A 43 -5.72 -5.52 0.03
CA ILE A 43 -5.26 -5.93 -1.30
C ILE A 43 -5.16 -7.46 -1.34
N PRO A 44 -5.92 -8.12 -2.22
CA PRO A 44 -5.82 -9.58 -2.32
C PRO A 44 -4.52 -9.99 -2.97
N MET A 45 -3.95 -11.08 -2.46
CA MET A 45 -2.74 -11.65 -3.04
C MET A 45 -3.11 -12.45 -4.28
N SER A 46 -2.46 -12.15 -5.39
CA SER A 46 -2.62 -12.91 -6.62
C SER A 46 -1.54 -13.99 -6.68
N LYS A 47 -1.90 -15.11 -7.28
CA LYS A 47 -0.94 -16.18 -7.52
C LYS A 47 -0.12 -15.94 -8.78
N ASN A 48 -0.63 -15.11 -9.66
CA ASN A 48 0.07 -14.78 -10.90
C ASN A 48 1.08 -13.70 -10.63
N ILE A 49 2.31 -13.96 -11.05
CA ILE A 49 3.39 -12.99 -10.88
C ILE A 49 3.95 -12.68 -12.25
N ASP A 50 3.33 -11.74 -12.93
CA ASP A 50 3.83 -11.24 -14.20
C ASP A 50 3.85 -9.71 -14.10
N ILE A 51 4.39 -9.09 -15.13
CA ILE A 51 4.57 -7.63 -15.13
C ILE A 51 3.24 -6.91 -14.99
N ASN A 52 2.21 -7.39 -15.71
CA ASN A 52 0.91 -6.74 -15.63
C ASN A 52 0.33 -6.81 -14.23
N THR A 53 0.43 -7.97 -13.59
CA THR A 53 -0.07 -8.14 -12.23
C THR A 53 0.67 -7.23 -11.27
N ILE A 54 1.98 -7.09 -11.44
CA ILE A 54 2.77 -6.22 -10.57
C ILE A 54 2.33 -4.77 -10.73
N TYR A 55 2.14 -4.31 -11.95
CA TYR A 55 1.68 -2.94 -12.20
C TYR A 55 0.29 -2.70 -11.63
N GLU A 56 -0.61 -3.66 -11.83
CA GLU A 56 -1.97 -3.52 -11.32
C GLU A 56 -1.98 -3.50 -9.80
N THR A 57 -1.18 -4.36 -9.19
CA THR A 57 -1.09 -4.42 -7.74
C THR A 57 -0.55 -3.10 -7.20
N ASP A 58 0.48 -2.56 -7.83
CA ASP A 58 1.06 -1.29 -7.41
C ASP A 58 0.02 -0.17 -7.48
N ASN A 59 -0.67 -0.05 -8.61
CA ASN A 59 -1.69 0.98 -8.78
C ASN A 59 -2.82 0.83 -7.78
N GLN A 60 -3.31 -0.38 -7.60
CA GLN A 60 -4.41 -0.64 -6.71
C GLN A 60 -4.02 -0.36 -5.26
N THR A 61 -2.80 -0.71 -4.92
CA THR A 61 -2.28 -0.45 -3.57
C THR A 61 -2.24 1.05 -3.29
N ARG A 62 -1.78 1.84 -4.24
CA ARG A 62 -1.70 3.28 -4.07
C ARG A 62 -3.08 3.89 -3.87
N ILE A 63 -4.05 3.43 -4.66
CA ILE A 63 -5.43 3.89 -4.52
C ILE A 63 -5.99 3.52 -3.16
N GLU A 64 -5.76 2.27 -2.74
CA GLU A 64 -6.27 1.80 -1.46
C GLU A 64 -5.62 2.52 -0.29
N ALA A 65 -4.32 2.78 -0.38
CA ALA A 65 -3.63 3.50 0.68
C ALA A 65 -4.20 4.90 0.86
N LYS A 66 -4.52 5.58 -0.23
CA LYS A 66 -5.12 6.90 -0.14
C LYS A 66 -6.51 6.84 0.50
N LYS A 67 -7.27 5.80 0.22
CA LYS A 67 -8.57 5.62 0.87
C LYS A 67 -8.41 5.41 2.37
N VAL A 68 -7.42 4.61 2.75
CA VAL A 68 -7.16 4.37 4.16
C VAL A 68 -6.79 5.67 4.86
N VAL A 69 -5.93 6.48 4.24
CA VAL A 69 -5.55 7.77 4.82
C VAL A 69 -6.78 8.63 5.07
N LYS A 70 -7.69 8.70 4.11
CA LYS A 70 -8.91 9.48 4.29
C LYS A 70 -9.78 8.92 5.41
N SER A 71 -9.75 7.61 5.59
CA SER A 71 -10.57 6.95 6.60
C SER A 71 -10.08 7.24 8.01
N ILE A 72 -8.78 7.37 8.19
CA ILE A 72 -8.19 7.51 9.52
C ILE A 72 -7.73 8.94 9.86
N SER A 73 -7.82 9.85 8.90
CA SER A 73 -7.37 11.24 9.14
C SER A 73 -8.49 12.19 9.60
#